data_d3cfb3ae66920d5e459b88eedb4093da
#
_entry.id   d3cfb3ae66920d5e459b88eedb4093da
#
_cell.length_a   1.000
_cell.length_b   1.000
_cell.length_c   1.000
_cell.angle_alpha   90.00
_cell.angle_beta   90.00
_cell.angle_gamma   90.00
#
_symmetry.space_group_name_H-M   'P 1'
#
loop_
_entity.id
_entity.type
_entity.pdbx_description
1 polymer ?
#
loop_
_entity_poly.entity_id
_entity_poly.type
_entity_poly.pdbx_seq_one_letter_code
_entity_poly.pdbx_strand_id
1 'polypeptide(L)'
;MLTFEQLKKEYSGVELAYPKNILVEYLQYELLDSIYKQKKSSHLVFIGGTAIRIVHNGNRFSEDLDFDNYGLSFSDFSKLMQEVVRDMELKGFILEFRFVEKGAFHCYIKFPKILLDNNLSNLESEKILVRIDTVKRKKIFPTEVYVLNKFNVYRNILVNPIDIALSQKLMTIIGRPRKKGRDFYDVSYLYGKTEPNFSYILKNYSLQKDEFSKKILDICRGLNFKNLSKDVEPFLIQPEQIKRVEDFNSFIKNKLN
;
A
#
# COMPACT_ATOMS: atom_id res chain seq x y z
N MET A 1 -20.80 -10.06 4.46
CA MET A 1 -19.42 -10.56 4.51
C MET A 1 -19.32 -11.83 3.67
N LEU A 2 -18.30 -11.95 2.82
CA LEU A 2 -18.05 -13.17 2.02
C LEU A 2 -17.42 -14.25 2.89
N THR A 3 -17.73 -15.53 2.62
CA THR A 3 -17.02 -16.67 3.22
C THR A 3 -15.65 -16.85 2.59
N PHE A 4 -14.70 -17.48 3.30
CA PHE A 4 -13.37 -17.72 2.74
C PHE A 4 -13.40 -18.57 1.45
N GLU A 5 -14.33 -19.52 1.34
CA GLU A 5 -14.53 -20.30 0.11
C GLU A 5 -15.00 -19.45 -1.08
N GLN A 6 -15.78 -18.38 -0.83
CA GLN A 6 -16.14 -17.43 -1.86
C GLN A 6 -14.94 -16.56 -2.26
N LEU A 7 -14.11 -16.14 -1.28
CA LEU A 7 -12.90 -15.36 -1.56
C LEU A 7 -11.91 -16.11 -2.43
N LYS A 8 -11.71 -17.42 -2.18
CA LYS A 8 -10.78 -18.25 -2.98
C LYS A 8 -11.13 -18.27 -4.46
N LYS A 9 -12.39 -18.10 -4.83
CA LYS A 9 -12.82 -18.10 -6.24
C LYS A 9 -12.26 -16.90 -7.04
N GLU A 10 -11.86 -15.83 -6.35
CA GLU A 10 -11.26 -14.64 -6.95
C GLU A 10 -9.74 -14.77 -7.19
N TYR A 11 -9.16 -15.93 -6.85
CA TYR A 11 -7.73 -16.19 -6.97
C TYR A 11 -7.46 -17.50 -7.70
N SER A 12 -6.25 -17.64 -8.21
CA SER A 12 -5.83 -18.85 -8.92
C SER A 12 -4.36 -19.18 -8.66
N GLY A 13 -3.98 -20.42 -8.92
CA GLY A 13 -2.60 -20.86 -8.89
C GLY A 13 -1.91 -20.63 -7.53
N VAL A 14 -0.75 -20.00 -7.56
CA VAL A 14 0.15 -19.83 -6.40
C VAL A 14 -0.44 -18.95 -5.32
N GLU A 15 -1.34 -18.00 -5.67
CA GLU A 15 -1.95 -17.09 -4.69
C GLU A 15 -2.74 -17.82 -3.62
N LEU A 16 -3.36 -18.96 -3.98
CA LEU A 16 -4.15 -19.79 -3.04
C LEU A 16 -3.31 -20.38 -1.88
N ALA A 17 -1.98 -20.39 -2.02
CA ALA A 17 -1.09 -20.80 -0.93
C ALA A 17 -0.98 -19.75 0.20
N TYR A 18 -1.58 -18.56 0.03
CA TYR A 18 -1.48 -17.44 0.97
C TYR A 18 -2.84 -17.05 1.58
N PRO A 19 -3.55 -17.95 2.28
CA PRO A 19 -4.92 -17.73 2.73
C PRO A 19 -5.10 -16.52 3.65
N LYS A 20 -4.14 -16.25 4.54
CA LYS A 20 -4.17 -15.06 5.41
C LYS A 20 -4.05 -13.76 4.59
N ASN A 21 -3.21 -13.74 3.56
CA ASN A 21 -3.04 -12.57 2.70
C ASN A 21 -4.28 -12.31 1.83
N ILE A 22 -4.94 -13.37 1.36
CA ILE A 22 -6.23 -13.28 0.65
C ILE A 22 -7.27 -12.60 1.56
N LEU A 23 -7.37 -13.02 2.81
CA LEU A 23 -8.30 -12.42 3.76
C LEU A 23 -7.95 -10.96 4.07
N VAL A 24 -6.67 -10.63 4.21
CA VAL A 24 -6.20 -9.24 4.38
C VAL A 24 -6.59 -8.39 3.16
N GLU A 25 -6.35 -8.87 1.92
CA GLU A 25 -6.72 -8.16 0.70
C GLU A 25 -8.25 -7.94 0.62
N TYR A 26 -9.06 -8.91 1.00
CA TYR A 26 -10.51 -8.74 1.10
C TYR A 26 -10.91 -7.61 2.08
N LEU A 27 -10.31 -7.59 3.28
CA LEU A 27 -10.58 -6.53 4.26
C LEU A 27 -10.14 -5.15 3.75
N GLN A 28 -9.07 -5.09 2.97
CA GLN A 28 -8.62 -3.84 2.35
C GLN A 28 -9.63 -3.32 1.32
N TYR A 29 -10.23 -4.19 0.50
CA TYR A 29 -11.30 -3.80 -0.42
C TYR A 29 -12.53 -3.28 0.32
N GLU A 30 -12.98 -3.96 1.37
CA GLU A 30 -14.12 -3.54 2.19
C GLU A 30 -13.87 -2.21 2.90
N LEU A 31 -12.64 -2.00 3.42
CA LEU A 31 -12.23 -0.73 4.02
C LEU A 31 -12.17 0.39 2.98
N LEU A 32 -11.62 0.15 1.80
CA LEU A 32 -11.57 1.13 0.71
C LEU A 32 -13.00 1.51 0.26
N ASP A 33 -13.91 0.54 0.12
CA ASP A 33 -15.32 0.82 -0.17
C ASP A 33 -15.93 1.72 0.90
N SER A 34 -15.75 1.37 2.18
CA SER A 34 -16.29 2.14 3.30
C SER A 34 -15.69 3.54 3.41
N ILE A 35 -14.36 3.71 3.12
CA ILE A 35 -13.69 5.01 3.09
C ILE A 35 -14.26 5.90 1.98
N TYR A 36 -14.29 5.38 0.73
CA TYR A 36 -14.72 6.18 -0.42
C TYR A 36 -16.24 6.36 -0.54
N LYS A 37 -17.01 5.76 0.33
CA LYS A 37 -18.42 6.07 0.56
C LYS A 37 -18.60 7.39 1.32
N GLN A 38 -17.62 7.83 2.09
CA GLN A 38 -17.68 9.03 2.92
C GLN A 38 -17.40 10.30 2.10
N LYS A 39 -18.18 11.38 2.33
CA LYS A 39 -18.07 12.65 1.58
C LYS A 39 -16.66 13.25 1.62
N LYS A 40 -15.96 13.17 2.77
CA LYS A 40 -14.61 13.75 2.93
C LYS A 40 -13.49 12.89 2.33
N SER A 41 -13.80 11.72 1.80
CA SER A 41 -12.80 10.85 1.15
C SER A 41 -12.18 11.47 -0.11
N SER A 42 -12.83 12.47 -0.72
CA SER A 42 -12.28 13.24 -1.84
C SER A 42 -10.95 13.96 -1.52
N HIS A 43 -10.63 14.12 -0.24
CA HIS A 43 -9.34 14.65 0.23
C HIS A 43 -8.25 13.58 0.39
N LEU A 44 -8.58 12.32 0.22
CA LEU A 44 -7.67 11.18 0.34
C LEU A 44 -7.39 10.58 -1.04
N VAL A 45 -6.12 10.41 -1.37
CA VAL A 45 -5.68 9.75 -2.60
C VAL A 45 -4.94 8.48 -2.20
N PHE A 46 -5.42 7.33 -2.65
CA PHE A 46 -4.88 6.03 -2.28
C PHE A 46 -3.52 5.79 -2.94
N ILE A 47 -2.53 5.42 -2.13
CA ILE A 47 -1.13 5.26 -2.52
C ILE A 47 -0.52 4.01 -1.86
N GLY A 48 0.78 3.86 -1.96
CA GLY A 48 1.54 2.86 -1.21
C GLY A 48 1.58 1.48 -1.86
N GLY A 49 1.99 0.49 -1.08
CA GLY A 49 2.18 -0.88 -1.58
C GLY A 49 0.88 -1.55 -1.98
N THR A 50 -0.20 -1.28 -1.25
CA THR A 50 -1.51 -1.86 -1.53
C THR A 50 -2.14 -1.22 -2.77
N ALA A 51 -1.92 0.09 -3.01
CA ALA A 51 -2.31 0.71 -4.28
C ALA A 51 -1.57 0.07 -5.48
N ILE A 52 -0.27 -0.21 -5.35
CA ILE A 52 0.47 -0.93 -6.39
C ILE A 52 -0.12 -2.33 -6.62
N ARG A 53 -0.47 -3.05 -5.55
CA ARG A 53 -1.10 -4.38 -5.64
C ARG A 53 -2.44 -4.33 -6.35
N ILE A 54 -3.34 -3.46 -5.92
CA ILE A 54 -4.74 -3.42 -6.37
C ILE A 54 -4.89 -2.74 -7.73
N VAL A 55 -4.25 -1.56 -7.90
CA VAL A 55 -4.45 -0.69 -9.06
C VAL A 55 -3.51 -1.05 -10.21
N HIS A 56 -2.26 -1.41 -9.89
CA HIS A 56 -1.23 -1.66 -10.89
C HIS A 56 -0.86 -3.14 -11.01
N ASN A 57 -1.68 -4.06 -10.46
CA ASN A 57 -1.50 -5.52 -10.51
C ASN A 57 -0.14 -5.96 -9.98
N GLY A 58 0.26 -5.44 -8.81
CA GLY A 58 1.53 -5.78 -8.17
C GLY A 58 1.61 -7.27 -7.78
N ASN A 59 2.75 -7.90 -8.01
CA ASN A 59 2.96 -9.34 -7.76
C ASN A 59 3.45 -9.65 -6.33
N ARG A 60 3.06 -8.84 -5.36
CA ARG A 60 3.24 -9.11 -3.94
C ARG A 60 2.05 -8.64 -3.15
N PHE A 61 1.77 -9.31 -2.05
CA PHE A 61 0.79 -8.86 -1.07
C PHE A 61 1.29 -7.62 -0.30
N SER A 62 0.35 -6.89 0.27
CA SER A 62 0.60 -5.70 1.10
C SER A 62 -0.37 -5.69 2.27
N GLU A 63 -0.03 -4.99 3.36
CA GLU A 63 -0.76 -5.10 4.63
C GLU A 63 -1.56 -3.85 4.98
N ASP A 64 -1.00 -2.66 4.70
CA ASP A 64 -1.54 -1.38 5.15
C ASP A 64 -2.26 -0.63 4.01
N LEU A 65 -3.08 0.36 4.36
CA LEU A 65 -3.68 1.32 3.43
C LEU A 65 -3.05 2.69 3.66
N ASP A 66 -2.35 3.18 2.65
CA ASP A 66 -1.67 4.47 2.69
C ASP A 66 -2.41 5.51 1.85
N PHE A 67 -2.47 6.76 2.32
CA PHE A 67 -3.12 7.86 1.59
C PHE A 67 -2.29 9.14 1.61
N ASP A 68 -2.25 9.84 0.47
CA ASP A 68 -1.94 11.25 0.46
C ASP A 68 -3.16 12.03 0.95
N ASN A 69 -2.95 12.94 1.91
CA ASN A 69 -3.99 13.75 2.53
C ASN A 69 -3.89 15.21 2.05
N TYR A 70 -4.91 15.66 1.35
CA TYR A 70 -5.03 16.99 0.79
C TYR A 70 -6.03 17.86 1.57
N GLY A 71 -5.73 18.10 2.85
CA GLY A 71 -6.42 19.10 3.65
C GLY A 71 -7.30 18.62 4.78
N LEU A 72 -7.43 17.30 5.04
CA LEU A 72 -8.11 16.83 6.25
C LEU A 72 -7.28 17.21 7.49
N SER A 73 -7.96 17.75 8.50
CA SER A 73 -7.44 17.84 9.87
C SER A 73 -7.47 16.47 10.54
N PHE A 74 -6.78 16.31 11.68
CA PHE A 74 -6.86 15.08 12.46
C PHE A 74 -8.28 14.80 12.96
N SER A 75 -9.02 15.86 13.36
CA SER A 75 -10.43 15.73 13.77
C SER A 75 -11.31 15.25 12.62
N ASP A 76 -11.12 15.78 11.39
CA ASP A 76 -11.86 15.34 10.21
C ASP A 76 -11.55 13.90 9.83
N PHE A 77 -10.26 13.53 9.87
CA PHE A 77 -9.81 12.17 9.63
C PHE A 77 -10.41 11.20 10.65
N SER A 78 -10.39 11.55 11.94
CA SER A 78 -10.95 10.70 12.99
C SER A 78 -12.46 10.50 12.84
N LYS A 79 -13.20 11.57 12.49
CA LYS A 79 -14.65 11.48 12.20
C LYS A 79 -14.93 10.60 10.98
N LEU A 80 -14.17 10.77 9.91
CA LEU A 80 -14.30 9.94 8.71
C LEU A 80 -14.07 8.46 9.05
N MET A 81 -13.01 8.15 9.83
CA MET A 81 -12.72 6.76 10.22
C MET A 81 -13.79 6.18 11.17
N GLN A 82 -14.43 6.99 12.01
CA GLN A 82 -15.57 6.53 12.82
C GLN A 82 -16.75 6.12 11.95
N GLU A 83 -17.06 6.86 10.89
CA GLU A 83 -18.10 6.48 9.94
C GLU A 83 -17.71 5.20 9.15
N VAL A 84 -16.44 5.05 8.81
CA VAL A 84 -15.91 3.82 8.20
C VAL A 84 -16.11 2.61 9.13
N VAL A 85 -15.80 2.77 10.41
CA VAL A 85 -16.00 1.71 11.41
C VAL A 85 -17.47 1.30 11.49
N ARG A 86 -18.38 2.28 11.58
CA ARG A 86 -19.83 2.01 11.61
C ARG A 86 -20.31 1.27 10.34
N ASP A 87 -19.82 1.68 9.17
CA ASP A 87 -20.18 1.00 7.91
C ASP A 87 -19.67 -0.44 7.89
N MET A 88 -18.47 -0.68 8.40
CA MET A 88 -17.90 -2.03 8.53
C MET A 88 -18.69 -2.90 9.52
N GLU A 89 -19.11 -2.34 10.66
CA GLU A 89 -19.98 -3.02 11.63
C GLU A 89 -21.32 -3.40 11.02
N LEU A 90 -21.93 -2.51 10.24
CA LEU A 90 -23.18 -2.77 9.49
C LEU A 90 -23.01 -3.88 8.44
N LYS A 91 -21.81 -4.04 7.87
CA LYS A 91 -21.46 -5.17 6.98
C LYS A 91 -21.22 -6.48 7.74
N GLY A 92 -21.31 -6.47 9.09
CA GLY A 92 -21.15 -7.64 9.95
C GLY A 92 -19.72 -7.92 10.41
N PHE A 93 -18.78 -6.97 10.25
CA PHE A 93 -17.42 -7.12 10.78
C PHE A 93 -17.37 -6.76 12.26
N ILE A 94 -16.66 -7.56 13.04
CA ILE A 94 -16.28 -7.23 14.42
C ILE A 94 -14.89 -6.60 14.35
N LEU A 95 -14.73 -5.39 14.92
CA LEU A 95 -13.46 -4.67 14.85
C LEU A 95 -13.20 -3.80 16.09
N GLU A 96 -11.92 -3.59 16.38
CA GLU A 96 -11.41 -2.67 17.37
C GLU A 96 -10.59 -1.61 16.64
N PHE A 97 -10.63 -0.35 17.06
CA PHE A 97 -9.85 0.69 16.41
C PHE A 97 -9.26 1.68 17.39
N ARG A 98 -8.18 2.36 16.97
CA ARG A 98 -7.58 3.48 17.68
C ARG A 98 -6.95 4.47 16.72
N PHE A 99 -6.95 5.74 17.11
CA PHE A 99 -6.30 6.83 16.38
C PHE A 99 -4.98 7.23 17.03
N VAL A 100 -4.03 7.65 16.20
CA VAL A 100 -2.76 8.22 16.64
C VAL A 100 -2.38 9.38 15.70
N GLU A 101 -2.03 10.52 16.29
CA GLU A 101 -1.43 11.65 15.58
C GLU A 101 0.04 11.74 15.97
N LYS A 102 0.93 11.38 15.04
CA LYS A 102 2.38 11.45 15.25
C LYS A 102 3.09 11.72 13.92
N GLY A 103 3.23 13.00 13.55
CA GLY A 103 3.82 13.41 12.28
C GLY A 103 2.96 13.07 11.04
N ALA A 104 2.04 12.13 11.19
CA ALA A 104 1.01 11.70 10.24
C ALA A 104 -0.24 11.29 11.03
N PHE A 105 -1.35 11.02 10.34
CA PHE A 105 -2.54 10.48 10.98
C PHE A 105 -2.60 8.99 10.73
N HIS A 106 -2.84 8.24 11.80
CA HIS A 106 -2.90 6.79 11.79
C HIS A 106 -4.22 6.30 12.39
N CYS A 107 -4.85 5.32 11.73
CA CYS A 107 -5.93 4.54 12.29
C CYS A 107 -5.53 3.07 12.26
N TYR A 108 -5.52 2.43 13.42
CA TYR A 108 -5.25 1.01 13.57
C TYR A 108 -6.59 0.29 13.69
N ILE A 109 -6.92 -0.55 12.72
CA ILE A 109 -8.14 -1.36 12.73
C ILE A 109 -7.74 -2.82 12.91
N LYS A 110 -8.23 -3.43 13.99
CA LYS A 110 -8.02 -4.85 14.28
C LYS A 110 -9.30 -5.61 14.07
N PHE A 111 -9.20 -6.75 13.45
CA PHE A 111 -10.28 -7.70 13.25
C PHE A 111 -10.03 -8.91 14.14
N PRO A 112 -10.61 -8.93 15.37
CA PRO A 112 -10.50 -10.08 16.26
C PRO A 112 -11.28 -11.25 15.68
N LYS A 113 -10.85 -12.47 16.02
CA LYS A 113 -11.48 -13.75 15.66
C LYS A 113 -11.62 -14.05 14.16
N ILE A 114 -11.38 -13.10 13.26
CA ILE A 114 -11.64 -13.29 11.83
C ILE A 114 -10.83 -14.44 11.21
N LEU A 115 -9.65 -14.73 11.74
CA LEU A 115 -8.85 -15.88 11.33
C LEU A 115 -9.44 -17.19 11.85
N LEU A 116 -9.93 -17.21 13.09
CA LEU A 116 -10.61 -18.36 13.70
C LEU A 116 -11.92 -18.66 12.96
N ASP A 117 -12.75 -17.65 12.72
CA ASP A 117 -14.05 -17.77 12.05
C ASP A 117 -13.93 -18.29 10.61
N ASN A 118 -12.76 -18.09 9.99
CA ASN A 118 -12.44 -18.59 8.64
C ASN A 118 -11.56 -19.86 8.66
N ASN A 119 -11.36 -20.51 9.81
CA ASN A 119 -10.51 -21.71 9.99
C ASN A 119 -9.04 -21.52 9.52
N LEU A 120 -8.51 -20.30 9.62
CA LEU A 120 -7.14 -19.96 9.25
C LEU A 120 -6.20 -19.85 10.46
N SER A 121 -6.74 -19.99 11.66
CA SER A 121 -6.02 -20.07 12.92
C SER A 121 -6.86 -20.83 13.95
N ASN A 122 -6.19 -21.49 14.89
CA ASN A 122 -6.83 -22.12 16.06
C ASN A 122 -6.73 -21.21 17.31
N LEU A 123 -6.13 -20.03 17.18
CA LEU A 123 -5.89 -19.10 18.29
C LEU A 123 -6.91 -17.96 18.25
N GLU A 124 -7.77 -17.90 19.25
CA GLU A 124 -8.76 -16.80 19.41
C GLU A 124 -8.08 -15.43 19.58
N SER A 125 -6.87 -15.41 20.13
CA SER A 125 -6.10 -14.17 20.34
C SER A 125 -5.48 -13.60 19.06
N GLU A 126 -5.40 -14.39 17.98
CA GLU A 126 -4.82 -13.94 16.70
C GLU A 126 -5.79 -13.01 15.96
N LYS A 127 -5.29 -11.81 15.61
CA LYS A 127 -6.07 -10.75 14.97
C LYS A 127 -5.41 -10.34 13.67
N ILE A 128 -6.21 -9.97 12.68
CA ILE A 128 -5.69 -9.20 11.54
C ILE A 128 -5.65 -7.73 11.94
N LEU A 129 -4.53 -7.07 11.65
CA LEU A 129 -4.36 -5.63 11.80
C LEU A 129 -4.21 -5.02 10.40
N VAL A 130 -5.09 -4.07 10.07
CA VAL A 130 -4.90 -3.18 8.91
C VAL A 130 -4.69 -1.77 9.45
N ARG A 131 -3.57 -1.16 9.07
CA ARG A 131 -3.26 0.21 9.43
C ARG A 131 -3.64 1.13 8.27
N ILE A 132 -4.29 2.24 8.57
CA ILE A 132 -4.62 3.30 7.63
C ILE A 132 -3.74 4.49 7.98
N ASP A 133 -2.83 4.85 7.08
CA ASP A 133 -1.86 5.91 7.27
C ASP A 133 -2.11 7.06 6.29
N THR A 134 -1.96 8.29 6.74
CA THR A 134 -2.06 9.45 5.86
C THR A 134 -0.82 10.32 5.93
N VAL A 135 -0.41 10.87 4.80
CA VAL A 135 0.69 11.83 4.70
C VAL A 135 0.15 13.14 4.12
N LYS A 136 0.28 14.24 4.86
CA LYS A 136 -0.13 15.57 4.37
C LYS A 136 0.67 15.96 3.13
N ARG A 137 -0.04 16.42 2.08
CA ARG A 137 0.56 16.97 0.87
C ARG A 137 0.20 18.44 0.70
N LYS A 138 1.18 19.24 0.29
CA LYS A 138 1.01 20.69 0.07
C LYS A 138 0.59 21.00 -1.38
N LYS A 139 1.06 20.20 -2.33
CA LYS A 139 0.85 20.42 -3.77
C LYS A 139 0.01 19.29 -4.35
N ILE A 140 -1.07 19.69 -5.00
CA ILE A 140 -1.98 18.78 -5.69
C ILE A 140 -1.40 18.47 -7.07
N PHE A 141 -1.37 17.22 -7.43
CA PHE A 141 -1.11 16.71 -8.77
C PHE A 141 -2.40 16.09 -9.32
N PRO A 142 -2.55 15.99 -10.64
CA PRO A 142 -3.68 15.27 -11.22
C PRO A 142 -3.77 13.85 -10.66
N THR A 143 -4.95 13.48 -10.24
CA THR A 143 -5.28 12.14 -9.74
C THR A 143 -6.11 11.41 -10.78
N GLU A 144 -6.14 10.09 -10.71
CA GLU A 144 -6.96 9.23 -11.54
C GLU A 144 -8.08 8.62 -10.71
N VAL A 145 -9.19 8.30 -11.37
CA VAL A 145 -10.27 7.51 -10.79
C VAL A 145 -10.07 6.07 -11.19
N TYR A 146 -9.94 5.19 -10.21
CA TYR A 146 -9.89 3.75 -10.40
C TYR A 146 -11.17 3.11 -9.88
N VAL A 147 -11.71 2.15 -10.61
CA VAL A 147 -12.91 1.41 -10.21
C VAL A 147 -12.50 0.14 -9.51
N LEU A 148 -12.70 0.07 -8.20
CA LEU A 148 -12.63 -1.21 -7.48
C LEU A 148 -13.77 -2.09 -7.99
N ASN A 149 -13.43 -3.29 -8.45
CA ASN A 149 -14.40 -4.28 -8.93
C ASN A 149 -13.93 -5.69 -8.59
N LYS A 150 -13.99 -6.04 -7.30
CA LYS A 150 -13.64 -7.37 -6.77
C LYS A 150 -14.38 -7.59 -5.45
N PHE A 151 -14.65 -8.83 -5.06
CA PHE A 151 -15.31 -9.20 -3.80
C PHE A 151 -16.69 -8.56 -3.57
N ASN A 152 -17.47 -8.37 -4.63
CA ASN A 152 -18.73 -7.64 -4.63
C ASN A 152 -18.61 -6.13 -4.27
N VAL A 153 -17.40 -5.61 -4.23
CA VAL A 153 -17.16 -4.17 -4.11
C VAL A 153 -17.15 -3.54 -5.50
N TYR A 154 -17.95 -2.50 -5.68
CA TYR A 154 -17.94 -1.66 -6.88
C TYR A 154 -17.86 -0.19 -6.43
N ARG A 155 -16.67 0.42 -6.49
CA ARG A 155 -16.42 1.75 -5.94
C ARG A 155 -15.38 2.53 -6.72
N ASN A 156 -15.68 3.78 -7.06
CA ASN A 156 -14.69 4.73 -7.55
C ASN A 156 -13.80 5.20 -6.40
N ILE A 157 -12.49 5.09 -6.58
CA ILE A 157 -11.49 5.57 -5.64
C ILE A 157 -10.51 6.52 -6.36
N LEU A 158 -9.92 7.45 -5.60
CA LEU A 158 -8.89 8.34 -6.13
C LEU A 158 -7.50 7.72 -5.92
N VAL A 159 -6.70 7.69 -6.97
CA VAL A 159 -5.34 7.14 -6.97
C VAL A 159 -4.36 8.10 -7.64
N ASN A 160 -3.08 7.96 -7.33
CA ASN A 160 -2.05 8.66 -8.10
C ASN A 160 -1.75 7.91 -9.40
N PRO A 161 -1.46 8.61 -10.50
CA PRO A 161 -0.89 8.03 -11.71
C PRO A 161 0.35 7.16 -11.41
N ILE A 162 0.61 6.17 -12.23
CA ILE A 162 1.67 5.18 -11.99
C ILE A 162 3.08 5.80 -11.93
N ASP A 163 3.35 6.84 -12.69
CA ASP A 163 4.61 7.59 -12.71
C ASP A 163 4.84 8.37 -11.41
N ILE A 164 3.76 8.90 -10.80
CA ILE A 164 3.79 9.51 -9.47
C ILE A 164 3.99 8.43 -8.41
N ALA A 165 3.32 7.29 -8.51
CA ALA A 165 3.51 6.16 -7.58
C ALA A 165 4.98 5.68 -7.57
N LEU A 166 5.61 5.54 -8.74
CA LEU A 166 7.05 5.24 -8.86
C LEU A 166 7.89 6.32 -8.20
N SER A 167 7.61 7.60 -8.48
CA SER A 167 8.33 8.73 -7.90
C SER A 167 8.25 8.74 -6.37
N GLN A 168 7.08 8.46 -5.80
CA GLN A 168 6.88 8.36 -4.36
C GLN A 168 7.69 7.21 -3.74
N LYS A 169 7.77 6.05 -4.40
CA LYS A 169 8.58 4.92 -3.95
C LYS A 169 10.08 5.23 -3.98
N LEU A 170 10.56 5.88 -5.04
CA LEU A 170 11.93 6.35 -5.13
C LEU A 170 12.26 7.36 -4.01
N MET A 171 11.37 8.33 -3.77
CA MET A 171 11.55 9.29 -2.68
C MET A 171 11.45 8.63 -1.29
N THR A 172 10.69 7.54 -1.15
CA THR A 172 10.68 6.73 0.08
C THR A 172 12.04 6.06 0.33
N ILE A 173 12.68 5.55 -0.71
CA ILE A 173 14.05 5.01 -0.61
C ILE A 173 15.02 6.10 -0.14
N ILE A 174 14.92 7.32 -0.66
CA ILE A 174 15.79 8.43 -0.23
C ILE A 174 15.52 8.81 1.22
N GLY A 175 14.27 9.05 1.58
CA GLY A 175 13.89 9.67 2.85
C GLY A 175 13.79 8.72 4.05
N ARG A 176 13.60 7.42 3.83
CA ARG A 176 13.42 6.46 4.93
C ARG A 176 14.77 6.13 5.60
N PRO A 177 14.93 6.36 6.93
CA PRO A 177 16.17 6.03 7.62
C PRO A 177 16.53 4.54 7.53
N ARG A 178 15.61 3.66 7.91
CA ARG A 178 15.76 2.19 7.76
C ARG A 178 15.16 1.75 6.43
N LYS A 179 16.01 1.38 5.48
CA LYS A 179 15.59 0.88 4.16
C LYS A 179 14.84 -0.44 4.29
N LYS A 180 13.84 -0.65 3.42
CA LYS A 180 13.03 -1.87 3.39
C LYS A 180 13.06 -2.48 1.99
N GLY A 181 13.23 -3.80 1.90
CA GLY A 181 13.25 -4.54 0.64
C GLY A 181 12.02 -4.31 -0.22
N ARG A 182 10.85 -4.15 0.41
CA ARG A 182 9.58 -3.88 -0.28
C ARG A 182 9.59 -2.61 -1.14
N ASP A 183 10.33 -1.56 -0.72
CA ASP A 183 10.39 -0.31 -1.49
C ASP A 183 11.24 -0.50 -2.77
N PHE A 184 12.32 -1.26 -2.70
CA PHE A 184 13.15 -1.61 -3.86
C PHE A 184 12.42 -2.53 -4.83
N TYR A 185 11.69 -3.52 -4.31
CA TYR A 185 10.83 -4.37 -5.11
C TYR A 185 9.81 -3.56 -5.91
N ASP A 186 9.07 -2.67 -5.23
CA ASP A 186 8.04 -1.84 -5.85
C ASP A 186 8.62 -0.92 -6.92
N VAL A 187 9.79 -0.32 -6.68
CA VAL A 187 10.50 0.49 -7.68
C VAL A 187 10.88 -0.34 -8.89
N SER A 188 11.52 -1.49 -8.70
CA SER A 188 11.89 -2.39 -9.81
C SER A 188 10.67 -2.86 -10.61
N TYR A 189 9.55 -3.13 -9.93
CA TYR A 189 8.29 -3.52 -10.58
C TYR A 189 7.69 -2.39 -11.43
N LEU A 190 7.60 -1.19 -10.86
CA LEU A 190 6.99 -0.03 -11.52
C LEU A 190 7.83 0.51 -12.67
N TYR A 191 9.16 0.47 -12.58
CA TYR A 191 10.05 0.83 -13.70
C TYR A 191 9.89 -0.07 -14.93
N GLY A 192 9.32 -1.25 -14.79
CA GLY A 192 8.92 -2.08 -15.92
C GLY A 192 7.70 -1.58 -16.68
N LYS A 193 6.99 -0.57 -16.13
CA LYS A 193 5.72 -0.05 -16.64
C LYS A 193 5.72 1.43 -16.95
N THR A 194 6.60 2.21 -16.32
CA THR A 194 6.64 3.67 -16.44
C THR A 194 8.01 4.23 -16.05
N GLU A 195 8.22 5.51 -16.31
CA GLU A 195 9.36 6.28 -15.84
C GLU A 195 8.93 7.24 -14.71
N PRO A 196 9.85 7.69 -13.81
CA PRO A 196 9.48 8.59 -12.71
C PRO A 196 9.09 9.97 -13.22
N ASN A 197 8.10 10.57 -12.55
CA ASN A 197 7.68 11.95 -12.81
C ASN A 197 8.63 12.94 -12.11
N PHE A 198 9.65 13.42 -12.83
CA PHE A 198 10.62 14.37 -12.28
C PHE A 198 10.01 15.73 -11.94
N SER A 199 8.92 16.17 -12.61
CA SER A 199 8.18 17.37 -12.24
C SER A 199 7.55 17.23 -10.85
N TYR A 200 7.01 16.04 -10.53
CA TYR A 200 6.51 15.72 -9.20
C TYR A 200 7.64 15.75 -8.15
N ILE A 201 8.79 15.13 -8.44
CA ILE A 201 9.94 15.10 -7.54
C ILE A 201 10.43 16.53 -7.27
N LEU A 202 10.64 17.31 -8.32
CA LEU A 202 11.11 18.70 -8.19
C LEU A 202 10.14 19.55 -7.36
N LYS A 203 8.84 19.50 -7.68
CA LYS A 203 7.83 20.34 -7.01
C LYS A 203 7.59 19.99 -5.55
N ASN A 204 7.67 18.69 -5.17
CA ASN A 204 7.37 18.26 -3.80
C ASN A 204 8.60 18.14 -2.90
N TYR A 205 9.79 17.90 -3.49
CA TYR A 205 11.01 17.60 -2.73
C TYR A 205 12.16 18.56 -3.06
N SER A 206 11.98 19.48 -4.03
CA SER A 206 12.99 20.46 -4.47
C SER A 206 14.30 19.78 -4.94
N LEU A 207 14.17 18.61 -5.57
CA LEU A 207 15.30 17.76 -5.97
C LEU A 207 15.36 17.71 -7.50
N GLN A 208 16.49 18.16 -8.07
CA GLN A 208 16.77 18.08 -9.51
C GLN A 208 17.13 16.65 -9.92
N LYS A 209 16.95 16.31 -11.21
CA LYS A 209 17.16 14.95 -11.73
C LYS A 209 18.55 14.40 -11.44
N ASP A 210 19.59 15.18 -11.68
CA ASP A 210 20.99 14.73 -11.49
C ASP A 210 21.31 14.50 -10.01
N GLU A 211 20.84 15.40 -9.13
CA GLU A 211 20.99 15.27 -7.69
C GLU A 211 20.21 14.05 -7.16
N PHE A 212 19.00 13.84 -7.67
CA PHE A 212 18.19 12.66 -7.36
C PHE A 212 18.93 11.38 -7.76
N SER A 213 19.44 11.31 -9.02
CA SER A 213 20.16 10.14 -9.53
C SER A 213 21.38 9.83 -8.67
N LYS A 214 22.18 10.85 -8.35
CA LYS A 214 23.34 10.70 -7.47
C LYS A 214 22.96 10.16 -6.09
N LYS A 215 21.91 10.73 -5.44
CA LYS A 215 21.44 10.28 -4.11
C LYS A 215 21.00 8.83 -4.10
N ILE A 216 20.23 8.40 -5.10
CA ILE A 216 19.78 6.99 -5.20
C ILE A 216 21.00 6.07 -5.36
N LEU A 217 21.92 6.38 -6.26
CA LEU A 217 23.11 5.56 -6.51
C LEU A 217 24.01 5.47 -5.27
N ASP A 218 24.22 6.59 -4.56
CA ASP A 218 25.02 6.62 -3.33
C ASP A 218 24.40 5.77 -2.21
N ILE A 219 23.06 5.85 -2.04
CA ILE A 219 22.34 4.99 -1.10
C ILE A 219 22.52 3.51 -1.46
N CYS A 220 22.37 3.16 -2.73
CA CYS A 220 22.44 1.77 -3.18
C CYS A 220 23.84 1.14 -2.99
N ARG A 221 24.93 1.93 -3.10
CA ARG A 221 26.31 1.43 -2.90
C ARG A 221 26.55 0.86 -1.50
N GLY A 222 25.89 1.41 -0.48
CA GLY A 222 26.09 1.03 0.93
C GLY A 222 25.14 -0.08 1.43
N LEU A 223 24.27 -0.65 0.57
CA LEU A 223 23.23 -1.58 1.00
C LEU A 223 23.55 -3.04 0.68
N ASN A 224 23.19 -3.91 1.62
CA ASN A 224 23.18 -5.36 1.40
C ASN A 224 21.81 -5.80 0.91
N PHE A 225 21.64 -5.90 -0.40
CA PHE A 225 20.36 -6.25 -1.03
C PHE A 225 19.93 -7.67 -0.73
N LYS A 226 20.84 -8.60 -0.48
CA LYS A 226 20.53 -9.96 -0.05
C LYS A 226 19.89 -10.02 1.34
N ASN A 227 20.26 -9.07 2.23
CA ASN A 227 19.54 -8.95 3.50
C ASN A 227 18.20 -8.22 3.35
N LEU A 228 18.11 -7.24 2.46
CA LEU A 228 16.87 -6.53 2.18
C LEU A 228 15.83 -7.41 1.49
N SER A 229 16.26 -8.38 0.67
CA SER A 229 15.33 -9.26 -0.02
C SER A 229 14.50 -10.13 0.95
N LYS A 230 15.06 -10.47 2.12
CA LYS A 230 14.33 -11.19 3.19
C LYS A 230 13.11 -10.44 3.72
N ASP A 231 13.11 -9.11 3.66
CA ASP A 231 11.96 -8.29 4.08
C ASP A 231 10.74 -8.45 3.17
N VAL A 232 10.94 -8.77 1.90
CA VAL A 232 9.88 -8.86 0.91
C VAL A 232 9.42 -10.29 0.68
N GLU A 233 10.29 -11.25 0.94
CA GLU A 233 10.07 -12.68 0.68
C GLU A 233 8.69 -13.19 1.18
N PRO A 234 8.23 -12.88 2.43
CA PRO A 234 6.94 -13.37 2.94
C PRO A 234 5.72 -12.81 2.19
N PHE A 235 5.90 -11.79 1.36
CA PHE A 235 4.83 -11.12 0.62
C PHE A 235 4.83 -11.48 -0.87
N LEU A 236 5.86 -12.18 -1.36
CA LEU A 236 5.98 -12.52 -2.78
C LEU A 236 5.00 -13.63 -3.14
N ILE A 237 4.23 -13.41 -4.21
CA ILE A 237 3.37 -14.44 -4.80
C ILE A 237 4.23 -15.45 -5.57
N GLN A 238 5.27 -14.96 -6.25
CA GLN A 238 6.23 -15.75 -7.01
C GLN A 238 7.61 -15.60 -6.35
N PRO A 239 8.13 -16.63 -5.67
CA PRO A 239 9.39 -16.53 -4.91
C PRO A 239 10.61 -16.08 -5.73
N GLU A 240 10.67 -16.45 -7.01
CA GLU A 240 11.76 -16.06 -7.94
C GLU A 240 11.84 -14.54 -8.16
N GLN A 241 10.77 -13.80 -7.93
CA GLN A 241 10.74 -12.34 -8.02
C GLN A 241 11.60 -11.65 -6.93
N ILE A 242 12.13 -12.40 -5.98
CA ILE A 242 13.11 -11.90 -4.98
C ILE A 242 14.33 -11.26 -5.64
N LYS A 243 14.71 -11.71 -6.83
CA LYS A 243 15.79 -11.14 -7.65
C LYS A 243 15.60 -9.66 -7.98
N ARG A 244 14.35 -9.15 -8.01
CA ARG A 244 14.08 -7.72 -8.19
C ARG A 244 14.72 -6.86 -7.11
N VAL A 245 14.92 -7.42 -5.93
CA VAL A 245 15.62 -6.74 -4.83
C VAL A 245 17.12 -7.09 -4.84
N GLU A 246 17.49 -8.35 -5.01
CA GLU A 246 18.88 -8.78 -4.98
C GLU A 246 19.73 -8.07 -6.04
N ASP A 247 19.21 -7.94 -7.26
CA ASP A 247 19.88 -7.33 -8.41
C ASP A 247 19.62 -5.82 -8.54
N PHE A 248 18.94 -5.20 -7.56
CA PHE A 248 18.48 -3.81 -7.65
C PHE A 248 19.61 -2.81 -7.92
N ASN A 249 20.80 -3.01 -7.34
CA ASN A 249 21.92 -2.09 -7.54
C ASN A 249 22.37 -2.03 -9.02
N SER A 250 22.44 -3.16 -9.69
CA SER A 250 22.75 -3.21 -11.11
C SER A 250 21.61 -2.65 -11.96
N PHE A 251 20.38 -3.01 -11.62
CA PHE A 251 19.17 -2.52 -12.27
C PHE A 251 19.07 -0.99 -12.26
N ILE A 252 19.19 -0.36 -11.09
CA ILE A 252 19.03 1.09 -10.96
C ILE A 252 20.15 1.88 -11.63
N LYS A 253 21.37 1.35 -11.66
CA LYS A 253 22.48 1.95 -12.43
C LYS A 253 22.16 2.03 -13.91
N ASN A 254 21.61 0.97 -14.48
CA ASN A 254 21.21 0.93 -15.91
C ASN A 254 20.03 1.87 -16.23
N LYS A 255 19.19 2.19 -15.25
CA LYS A 255 18.03 3.08 -15.42
C LYS A 255 18.39 4.57 -15.28
N LEU A 256 19.44 4.90 -14.54
CA LEU A 256 19.80 6.29 -14.23
C LEU A 256 21.04 6.79 -14.99
N ASN A 257 21.73 5.92 -15.73
CA ASN A 257 22.77 6.28 -16.70
C ASN A 257 22.10 6.54 -18.06
#